data_db2004da260a472bfee134f02f42d2c5
#
_entry.id   db2004da260a472bfee134f02f42d2c5
#
_cell.length_a   1.000
_cell.length_b   1.000
_cell.length_c   1.000
_cell.angle_alpha   90.00
_cell.angle_beta   90.00
_cell.angle_gamma   90.00
#
_symmetry.space_group_name_H-M   'P 1'
#
loop_
_entity.id
_entity.type
_entity.pdbx_description
1 polymer ?
#
loop_
_entity_poly.entity_id
_entity_poly.type
_entity_poly.pdbx_seq_one_letter_code
_entity_poly.pdbx_strand_id
1 'polypeptide(L)'
;MSGRDNLKSLENKVWETIERTDHLVGLVPVDHLTWRPELPHRQPAASDLGHLLGHLLDCLAGFCAAFYAAHPSELSDFASLRLLPVNHACLPKEARKQMKIYADHIHRGFQQSTDRDLARRIPTVFVPEGETLLSLLLGNLEHLINHKYQLFFYLRLAGLAVSSKDIYAWRGVPPKA
;
A
#
# COMPACT_ATOMS: atom_id res chain seq x y z
N MET A 1 -7.53 -29.18 7.07
CA MET A 1 -7.51 -27.84 6.44
C MET A 1 -6.23 -27.17 6.92
N SER A 2 -5.41 -26.66 6.01
CA SER A 2 -4.15 -26.00 6.40
C SER A 2 -4.51 -24.73 7.18
N GLY A 3 -3.90 -24.48 8.34
CA GLY A 3 -4.18 -23.34 9.21
C GLY A 3 -3.75 -21.98 8.61
N ARG A 4 -3.82 -21.85 7.27
CA ARG A 4 -3.40 -20.65 6.50
C ARG A 4 -4.29 -20.33 5.30
N ASP A 5 -5.45 -20.94 5.15
CA ASP A 5 -6.26 -20.75 3.93
C ASP A 5 -6.83 -19.33 3.81
N ASN A 6 -7.30 -18.74 4.93
CA ASN A 6 -7.78 -17.36 4.97
C ASN A 6 -6.63 -16.37 4.78
N LEU A 7 -5.52 -16.60 5.48
CA LEU A 7 -4.32 -15.77 5.37
C LEU A 7 -3.79 -15.76 3.94
N LYS A 8 -3.76 -16.92 3.27
CA LYS A 8 -3.30 -17.02 1.88
C LYS A 8 -4.20 -16.28 0.90
N SER A 9 -5.52 -16.33 1.12
CA SER A 9 -6.49 -15.57 0.32
C SER A 9 -6.28 -14.07 0.47
N LEU A 10 -6.05 -13.60 1.71
CA LEU A 10 -5.75 -12.20 2.00
C LEU A 10 -4.40 -11.78 1.40
N GLU A 11 -3.35 -12.58 1.57
CA GLU A 11 -2.03 -12.36 0.99
C GLU A 11 -2.12 -12.16 -0.53
N ASN A 12 -2.83 -13.05 -1.24
CA ASN A 12 -3.01 -12.97 -2.68
C ASN A 12 -3.70 -11.65 -3.09
N LYS A 13 -4.72 -11.22 -2.32
CA LYS A 13 -5.44 -9.97 -2.62
C LYS A 13 -4.59 -8.73 -2.35
N VAL A 14 -3.82 -8.70 -1.27
CA VAL A 14 -2.87 -7.62 -0.95
C VAL A 14 -1.82 -7.54 -2.06
N TRP A 15 -1.26 -8.69 -2.45
CA TRP A 15 -0.24 -8.78 -3.49
C TRP A 15 -0.74 -8.26 -4.84
N GLU A 16 -1.90 -8.74 -5.27
CA GLU A 16 -2.58 -8.27 -6.50
C GLU A 16 -2.76 -6.74 -6.48
N THR A 17 -3.13 -6.17 -5.33
CA THR A 17 -3.35 -4.73 -5.20
C THR A 17 -2.04 -3.95 -5.27
N ILE A 18 -0.97 -4.45 -4.64
CA ILE A 18 0.36 -3.83 -4.71
C ILE A 18 0.89 -3.83 -6.15
N GLU A 19 0.80 -4.94 -6.88
CA GLU A 19 1.26 -5.02 -8.27
C GLU A 19 0.49 -4.07 -9.19
N ARG A 20 -0.83 -4.00 -9.04
CA ARG A 20 -1.67 -3.07 -9.81
C ARG A 20 -1.35 -1.61 -9.49
N THR A 21 -1.02 -1.31 -8.25
CA THR A 21 -0.60 0.02 -7.83
C THR A 21 0.77 0.36 -8.43
N ASP A 22 1.75 -0.55 -8.36
CA ASP A 22 3.08 -0.37 -8.96
C ASP A 22 3.00 -0.14 -10.48
N HIS A 23 2.10 -0.86 -11.16
CA HIS A 23 1.85 -0.62 -12.59
C HIS A 23 1.40 0.81 -12.84
N LEU A 24 0.39 1.30 -12.12
CA LEU A 24 -0.11 2.68 -12.27
C LEU A 24 0.95 3.73 -11.92
N VAL A 25 1.74 3.50 -10.87
CA VAL A 25 2.87 4.39 -10.51
C VAL A 25 3.87 4.48 -11.67
N GLY A 26 4.12 3.36 -12.36
CA GLY A 26 4.99 3.32 -13.54
C GLY A 26 4.47 4.11 -14.75
N LEU A 27 3.18 4.45 -14.78
CA LEU A 27 2.56 5.25 -15.86
C LEU A 27 2.58 6.76 -15.59
N VAL A 28 3.03 7.21 -14.41
CA VAL A 28 3.11 8.63 -14.06
C VAL A 28 4.30 9.29 -14.78
N PRO A 29 4.08 10.27 -15.68
CA PRO A 29 5.18 11.00 -16.30
C PRO A 29 5.79 11.98 -15.31
N VAL A 30 7.11 12.17 -15.38
CA VAL A 30 7.85 13.04 -14.44
C VAL A 30 7.42 14.51 -14.55
N ASP A 31 7.06 14.96 -15.74
CA ASP A 31 6.59 16.32 -16.02
C ASP A 31 5.16 16.59 -15.50
N HIS A 32 4.44 15.56 -15.04
CA HIS A 32 3.10 15.66 -14.45
C HIS A 32 3.09 15.61 -12.92
N LEU A 33 4.23 15.53 -12.25
CA LEU A 33 4.27 15.33 -10.78
C LEU A 33 3.60 16.46 -9.99
N THR A 34 3.62 17.69 -10.50
CA THR A 34 2.96 18.84 -9.88
C THR A 34 1.49 19.00 -10.28
N TRP A 35 1.00 18.14 -11.18
CA TRP A 35 -0.39 18.17 -11.61
C TRP A 35 -1.32 17.75 -10.47
N ARG A 36 -2.43 18.45 -10.33
CA ARG A 36 -3.52 18.15 -9.39
C ARG A 36 -4.85 18.56 -9.99
N PRO A 37 -5.96 17.90 -9.62
CA PRO A 37 -7.28 18.33 -10.07
C PRO A 37 -7.64 19.70 -9.48
N GLU A 38 -8.31 20.51 -10.26
CA GLU A 38 -8.94 21.75 -9.77
C GLU A 38 -10.20 21.35 -8.98
N LEU A 39 -10.26 21.78 -7.72
CA LEU A 39 -11.44 21.58 -6.87
C LEU A 39 -12.29 22.85 -6.86
N PRO A 40 -13.63 22.72 -6.69
CA PRO A 40 -14.51 23.87 -6.51
C PRO A 40 -14.05 24.77 -5.36
N HIS A 41 -14.36 26.07 -5.46
CA HIS A 41 -14.01 27.08 -4.47
C HIS A 41 -14.29 26.63 -3.02
N ARG A 42 -13.34 26.91 -2.12
CA ARG A 42 -13.36 26.63 -0.67
C ARG A 42 -13.01 25.21 -0.24
N GLN A 43 -12.60 24.32 -1.13
CA GLN A 43 -12.01 23.04 -0.73
C GLN A 43 -10.50 23.19 -0.51
N PRO A 44 -9.89 22.46 0.44
CA PRO A 44 -8.44 22.32 0.51
C PRO A 44 -7.90 21.86 -0.85
N ALA A 45 -6.74 22.36 -1.24
CA ALA A 45 -6.12 21.92 -2.48
C ALA A 45 -5.91 20.39 -2.45
N ALA A 46 -6.26 19.71 -3.54
CA ALA A 46 -5.93 18.31 -3.69
C ALA A 46 -4.41 18.11 -3.70
N SER A 47 -3.93 16.98 -3.18
CA SER A 47 -2.54 16.57 -3.34
C SER A 47 -2.20 16.47 -4.83
N ASP A 48 -1.00 16.88 -5.21
CA ASP A 48 -0.50 16.64 -6.56
C ASP A 48 -0.07 15.17 -6.75
N LEU A 49 0.22 14.79 -7.99
CA LEU A 49 0.62 13.42 -8.31
C LEU A 49 1.87 12.99 -7.54
N GLY A 50 2.88 13.85 -7.41
CA GLY A 50 4.11 13.53 -6.68
C GLY A 50 3.86 13.20 -5.20
N HIS A 51 3.02 13.98 -4.51
CA HIS A 51 2.62 13.71 -3.13
C HIS A 51 1.74 12.47 -3.01
N LEU A 52 0.87 12.22 -4.00
CA LEU A 52 0.07 10.99 -4.00
C LEU A 52 0.95 9.73 -4.10
N LEU A 53 2.07 9.78 -4.87
CA LEU A 53 3.04 8.69 -4.88
C LEU A 53 3.65 8.45 -3.49
N GLY A 54 4.06 9.51 -2.79
CA GLY A 54 4.58 9.39 -1.42
C GLY A 54 3.54 8.91 -0.42
N HIS A 55 2.26 9.23 -0.63
CA HIS A 55 1.16 8.73 0.21
C HIS A 55 0.86 7.24 -0.03
N LEU A 56 1.01 6.75 -1.26
CA LEU A 56 0.94 5.31 -1.53
C LEU A 56 2.03 4.52 -0.79
N LEU A 57 3.19 5.13 -0.53
CA LEU A 57 4.23 4.51 0.31
C LEU A 57 3.78 4.41 1.78
N ASP A 58 3.08 5.42 2.29
CA ASP A 58 2.49 5.40 3.64
C ASP A 58 1.45 4.29 3.79
N CYS A 59 0.60 4.08 2.77
CA CYS A 59 -0.33 2.95 2.75
C CYS A 59 0.39 1.59 2.94
N LEU A 60 1.55 1.40 2.29
CA LEU A 60 2.33 0.17 2.43
C LEU A 60 3.05 0.09 3.79
N ALA A 61 3.55 1.21 4.31
CA ALA A 61 4.15 1.29 5.63
C ALA A 61 3.15 0.87 6.73
N GLY A 62 1.86 1.14 6.55
CA GLY A 62 0.79 0.70 7.45
C GLY A 62 0.70 -0.83 7.58
N PHE A 63 0.82 -1.58 6.48
CA PHE A 63 0.90 -3.04 6.53
C PHE A 63 2.14 -3.51 7.29
N CYS A 64 3.31 -2.90 7.02
CA CYS A 64 4.55 -3.25 7.70
C CYS A 64 4.44 -3.01 9.21
N ALA A 65 3.81 -1.91 9.62
CA ALA A 65 3.57 -1.60 11.03
C ALA A 65 2.66 -2.62 11.71
N ALA A 66 1.56 -3.04 11.04
CA ALA A 66 0.65 -4.06 11.56
C ALA A 66 1.34 -5.40 11.76
N PHE A 67 2.13 -5.85 10.79
CA PHE A 67 2.90 -7.08 10.91
C PHE A 67 4.01 -7.01 11.95
N TYR A 68 4.73 -5.89 12.01
CA TYR A 68 5.74 -5.68 13.08
C TYR A 68 5.11 -5.75 14.46
N ALA A 69 3.94 -5.12 14.67
CA ALA A 69 3.25 -5.18 15.94
C ALA A 69 2.79 -6.60 16.32
N ALA A 70 2.50 -7.45 15.32
CA ALA A 70 2.19 -8.85 15.53
C ALA A 70 3.45 -9.71 15.77
N HIS A 71 4.57 -9.42 15.11
CA HIS A 71 5.79 -10.25 15.09
C HIS A 71 7.06 -9.39 15.26
N PRO A 72 7.24 -8.69 16.41
CA PRO A 72 8.31 -7.69 16.56
C PRO A 72 9.73 -8.30 16.52
N SER A 73 9.89 -9.53 16.96
CA SER A 73 11.20 -10.20 16.94
C SER A 73 11.64 -10.59 15.54
N GLU A 74 10.72 -11.15 14.76
CA GLU A 74 10.94 -11.69 13.41
C GLU A 74 11.05 -10.58 12.35
N LEU A 75 10.45 -9.42 12.62
CA LEU A 75 10.38 -8.27 11.71
C LEU A 75 11.07 -7.03 12.30
N SER A 76 12.13 -7.22 13.08
CA SER A 76 12.85 -6.15 13.79
C SER A 76 13.46 -5.08 12.88
N ASP A 77 13.72 -5.40 11.60
CA ASP A 77 14.18 -4.46 10.58
C ASP A 77 13.16 -3.36 10.22
N PHE A 78 11.89 -3.50 10.66
CA PHE A 78 10.90 -2.43 10.55
C PHE A 78 11.37 -1.12 11.21
N ALA A 79 12.23 -1.20 12.24
CA ALA A 79 12.85 -0.03 12.84
C ALA A 79 13.59 0.86 11.81
N SER A 80 14.18 0.25 10.78
CA SER A 80 14.80 0.97 9.65
C SER A 80 13.77 1.41 8.61
N LEU A 81 12.77 0.57 8.32
CA LEU A 81 11.73 0.87 7.32
C LEU A 81 10.88 2.09 7.70
N ARG A 82 10.54 2.24 8.98
CA ARG A 82 9.77 3.40 9.48
C ARG A 82 10.49 4.73 9.34
N LEU A 83 11.81 4.73 9.08
CA LEU A 83 12.61 5.93 8.84
C LEU A 83 12.60 6.35 7.36
N LEU A 84 12.11 5.49 6.47
CA LEU A 84 11.97 5.83 5.06
C LEU A 84 10.92 6.95 4.91
N PRO A 85 11.20 7.95 4.07
CA PRO A 85 10.28 9.05 3.88
C PRO A 85 8.96 8.56 3.23
N VAL A 86 7.85 9.01 3.78
CA VAL A 86 6.49 8.81 3.25
C VAL A 86 5.75 10.15 3.24
N ASN A 87 4.61 10.24 2.60
CA ASN A 87 3.80 11.47 2.53
C ASN A 87 4.58 12.70 2.01
N HIS A 88 5.47 12.49 1.04
CA HIS A 88 6.27 13.54 0.41
C HIS A 88 6.18 13.42 -1.13
N ALA A 89 6.49 14.49 -1.84
CA ALA A 89 6.58 14.42 -3.29
C ALA A 89 7.81 13.58 -3.70
N CYS A 90 7.60 12.55 -4.51
CA CYS A 90 8.67 11.68 -4.98
C CYS A 90 8.52 11.33 -6.47
N LEU A 91 9.63 10.89 -7.07
CA LEU A 91 9.65 10.43 -8.45
C LEU A 91 9.05 9.01 -8.56
N PRO A 92 8.42 8.65 -9.70
CA PRO A 92 7.87 7.30 -9.90
C PRO A 92 8.91 6.19 -9.70
N LYS A 93 10.14 6.40 -10.15
CA LYS A 93 11.25 5.44 -9.97
C LYS A 93 11.59 5.24 -8.49
N GLU A 94 11.59 6.31 -7.71
CA GLU A 94 11.85 6.25 -6.26
C GLU A 94 10.72 5.57 -5.53
N ALA A 95 9.47 5.95 -5.85
CA ALA A 95 8.28 5.32 -5.29
C ALA A 95 8.29 3.80 -5.53
N ARG A 96 8.50 3.35 -6.77
CA ARG A 96 8.57 1.92 -7.12
C ARG A 96 9.70 1.18 -6.42
N LYS A 97 10.87 1.80 -6.28
CA LYS A 97 11.98 1.21 -5.51
C LYS A 97 11.58 0.99 -4.04
N GLN A 98 10.96 1.99 -3.43
CA GLN A 98 10.55 1.91 -2.02
C GLN A 98 9.35 0.97 -1.84
N MET A 99 8.38 0.96 -2.77
CA MET A 99 7.27 -0.01 -2.80
C MET A 99 7.77 -1.45 -2.75
N LYS A 100 8.84 -1.76 -3.50
CA LYS A 100 9.45 -3.10 -3.46
C LYS A 100 9.97 -3.46 -2.07
N ILE A 101 10.64 -2.52 -1.39
CA ILE A 101 11.16 -2.75 -0.02
C ILE A 101 10.01 -3.06 0.94
N TYR A 102 8.92 -2.28 0.90
CA TYR A 102 7.74 -2.54 1.71
C TYR A 102 7.06 -3.86 1.35
N ALA A 103 6.92 -4.14 0.05
CA ALA A 103 6.32 -5.38 -0.43
C ALA A 103 7.08 -6.63 0.06
N ASP A 104 8.42 -6.62 0.02
CA ASP A 104 9.25 -7.71 0.55
C ASP A 104 9.04 -7.88 2.07
N HIS A 105 8.89 -6.80 2.82
CA HIS A 105 8.60 -6.87 4.26
C HIS A 105 7.18 -7.39 4.54
N ILE A 106 6.18 -6.92 3.79
CA ILE A 106 4.78 -7.39 3.87
C ILE A 106 4.73 -8.90 3.59
N HIS A 107 5.44 -9.37 2.56
CA HIS A 107 5.51 -10.81 2.24
C HIS A 107 6.06 -11.62 3.42
N ARG A 108 7.16 -11.17 4.04
CA ARG A 108 7.70 -11.82 5.26
C ARG A 108 6.68 -11.80 6.40
N GLY A 109 5.94 -10.70 6.57
CA GLY A 109 4.86 -10.62 7.56
C GLY A 109 3.81 -11.72 7.36
N PHE A 110 3.37 -11.93 6.12
CA PHE A 110 2.49 -13.03 5.79
C PHE A 110 3.12 -14.41 6.04
N GLN A 111 4.41 -14.59 5.75
CA GLN A 111 5.10 -15.86 6.01
C GLN A 111 5.19 -16.21 7.50
N GLN A 112 5.37 -15.21 8.37
CA GLN A 112 5.44 -15.39 9.83
C GLN A 112 4.06 -15.64 10.47
N SER A 113 2.96 -15.29 9.79
CA SER A 113 1.61 -15.33 10.34
C SER A 113 0.88 -16.65 10.00
N THR A 114 -0.12 -16.97 10.81
CA THR A 114 -1.10 -18.04 10.62
C THR A 114 -2.51 -17.49 10.67
N ASP A 115 -3.53 -18.31 10.30
CA ASP A 115 -4.94 -17.92 10.44
C ASP A 115 -5.31 -17.56 11.89
N ARG A 116 -4.64 -18.16 12.88
CA ARG A 116 -4.82 -17.84 14.29
C ARG A 116 -4.36 -16.44 14.65
N ASP A 117 -3.26 -15.97 14.02
CA ASP A 117 -2.71 -14.65 14.28
C ASP A 117 -3.63 -13.55 13.76
N LEU A 118 -4.48 -13.82 12.78
CA LEU A 118 -5.47 -12.86 12.27
C LEU A 118 -6.44 -12.38 13.36
N ALA A 119 -6.71 -13.18 14.39
CA ALA A 119 -7.55 -12.81 15.53
C ALA A 119 -6.78 -12.10 16.65
N ARG A 120 -5.45 -11.98 16.56
CA ARG A 120 -4.62 -11.31 17.58
C ARG A 120 -4.98 -9.84 17.65
N ARG A 121 -5.25 -9.34 18.87
CA ARG A 121 -5.53 -7.92 19.13
C ARG A 121 -4.23 -7.14 19.26
N ILE A 122 -4.17 -6.02 18.57
CA ILE A 122 -3.03 -5.10 18.51
C ILE A 122 -3.54 -3.73 18.93
N PRO A 123 -3.09 -3.16 20.05
CA PRO A 123 -3.43 -1.80 20.46
C PRO A 123 -3.00 -0.78 19.40
N THR A 124 -3.85 0.18 19.12
CA THR A 124 -3.55 1.32 18.24
C THR A 124 -3.77 2.63 19.00
N VAL A 125 -3.31 3.74 18.43
CA VAL A 125 -3.55 5.08 19.02
C VAL A 125 -5.04 5.46 19.00
N PHE A 126 -5.85 4.82 18.16
CA PHE A 126 -7.29 5.08 18.03
C PHE A 126 -8.14 4.09 18.82
N VAL A 127 -7.63 2.87 19.05
CA VAL A 127 -8.35 1.77 19.73
C VAL A 127 -7.40 1.15 20.76
N PRO A 128 -7.33 1.69 21.98
CA PRO A 128 -6.40 1.21 23.02
C PRO A 128 -6.61 -0.27 23.40
N GLU A 129 -7.85 -0.77 23.37
CA GLU A 129 -8.19 -2.18 23.60
C GLU A 129 -7.75 -3.11 22.45
N GLY A 130 -7.30 -2.53 21.35
CA GLY A 130 -6.75 -3.22 20.20
C GLY A 130 -7.79 -3.63 19.15
N GLU A 131 -7.37 -3.57 17.89
CA GLU A 131 -8.04 -4.16 16.75
C GLU A 131 -7.40 -5.50 16.39
N THR A 132 -8.14 -6.38 15.71
CA THR A 132 -7.56 -7.64 15.24
C THR A 132 -6.55 -7.35 14.11
N LEU A 133 -5.53 -8.20 13.98
CA LEU A 133 -4.59 -8.11 12.86
C LEU A 133 -5.35 -8.13 11.52
N LEU A 134 -6.40 -8.97 11.41
CA LEU A 134 -7.24 -9.00 10.22
C LEU A 134 -7.87 -7.64 9.92
N SER A 135 -8.45 -6.98 10.94
CA SER A 135 -9.07 -5.66 10.79
C SER A 135 -8.04 -4.62 10.30
N LEU A 136 -6.85 -4.61 10.90
CA LEU A 136 -5.76 -3.71 10.50
C LEU A 136 -5.29 -3.97 9.06
N LEU A 137 -5.14 -5.22 8.65
CA LEU A 137 -4.73 -5.57 7.29
C LEU A 137 -5.81 -5.21 6.27
N LEU A 138 -7.10 -5.42 6.59
CA LEU A 138 -8.21 -5.03 5.72
C LEU A 138 -8.33 -3.51 5.61
N GLY A 139 -8.16 -2.77 6.71
CA GLY A 139 -8.16 -1.30 6.69
C GLY A 139 -7.02 -0.73 5.83
N ASN A 140 -5.81 -1.29 5.95
CA ASN A 140 -4.68 -0.90 5.09
C ASN A 140 -4.93 -1.29 3.62
N LEU A 141 -5.58 -2.42 3.34
CA LEU A 141 -5.93 -2.82 1.99
C LEU A 141 -6.96 -1.85 1.37
N GLU A 142 -8.00 -1.50 2.12
CA GLU A 142 -8.99 -0.49 1.70
C GLU A 142 -8.32 0.85 1.42
N HIS A 143 -7.43 1.31 2.30
CA HIS A 143 -6.68 2.54 2.15
C HIS A 143 -5.85 2.54 0.85
N LEU A 144 -5.09 1.47 0.60
CA LEU A 144 -4.32 1.31 -0.63
C LEU A 144 -5.21 1.27 -1.88
N ILE A 145 -6.35 0.58 -1.83
CA ILE A 145 -7.31 0.52 -2.95
C ILE A 145 -7.85 1.91 -3.27
N ASN A 146 -8.24 2.68 -2.25
CA ASN A 146 -8.79 4.03 -2.43
C ASN A 146 -7.77 4.94 -3.13
N HIS A 147 -6.51 4.96 -2.68
CA HIS A 147 -5.48 5.79 -3.31
C HIS A 147 -4.97 5.25 -4.65
N LYS A 148 -5.02 3.95 -4.88
CA LYS A 148 -4.82 3.38 -6.22
C LYS A 148 -5.85 3.90 -7.23
N TYR A 149 -7.13 3.92 -6.85
CA TYR A 149 -8.18 4.47 -7.71
C TYR A 149 -8.06 5.99 -7.85
N GLN A 150 -7.68 6.71 -6.79
CA GLN A 150 -7.38 8.14 -6.87
C GLN A 150 -6.26 8.41 -7.89
N LEU A 151 -5.16 7.64 -7.86
CA LEU A 151 -4.08 7.74 -8.83
C LEU A 151 -4.58 7.50 -10.26
N PHE A 152 -5.37 6.46 -10.48
CA PHE A 152 -5.93 6.18 -11.79
C PHE A 152 -6.80 7.34 -12.32
N PHE A 153 -7.67 7.91 -11.47
CA PHE A 153 -8.49 9.05 -11.87
C PHE A 153 -7.65 10.29 -12.13
N TYR A 154 -6.61 10.53 -11.36
CA TYR A 154 -5.69 11.66 -11.60
C TYR A 154 -4.99 11.53 -12.94
N LEU A 155 -4.49 10.34 -13.29
CA LEU A 155 -3.89 10.09 -14.60
C LEU A 155 -4.87 10.36 -15.74
N ARG A 156 -6.12 9.92 -15.61
CA ARG A 156 -7.17 10.19 -16.60
C ARG A 156 -7.51 11.67 -16.72
N LEU A 157 -7.69 12.36 -15.62
CA LEU A 157 -8.02 13.79 -15.58
C LEU A 157 -6.86 14.65 -16.11
N ALA A 158 -5.63 14.21 -15.92
CA ALA A 158 -4.43 14.82 -16.51
C ALA A 158 -4.29 14.57 -18.04
N GLY A 159 -5.25 13.85 -18.65
CA GLY A 159 -5.26 13.57 -20.10
C GLY A 159 -4.35 12.42 -20.55
N LEU A 160 -3.84 11.63 -19.61
CA LEU A 160 -2.96 10.49 -19.94
C LEU A 160 -3.77 9.30 -20.47
N ALA A 161 -3.18 8.56 -21.40
CA ALA A 161 -3.80 7.43 -22.09
C ALA A 161 -3.85 6.17 -21.21
N VAL A 162 -4.58 6.24 -20.08
CA VAL A 162 -4.84 5.11 -19.18
C VAL A 162 -6.28 4.61 -19.30
N SER A 163 -6.46 3.32 -19.18
CA SER A 163 -7.73 2.62 -19.35
C SER A 163 -8.05 1.67 -18.18
N SER A 164 -9.23 1.06 -18.19
CA SER A 164 -9.57 0.03 -17.20
C SER A 164 -8.61 -1.18 -17.22
N LYS A 165 -7.95 -1.45 -18.34
CA LYS A 165 -6.91 -2.50 -18.41
C LYS A 165 -5.75 -2.21 -17.47
N ASP A 166 -5.40 -0.94 -17.28
CA ASP A 166 -4.29 -0.53 -16.42
C ASP A 166 -4.62 -0.70 -14.92
N ILE A 167 -5.88 -0.48 -14.53
CA ILE A 167 -6.34 -0.75 -13.15
C ILE A 167 -6.23 -2.24 -12.81
N TYR A 168 -6.46 -3.11 -13.79
CA TYR A 168 -6.52 -4.56 -13.61
C TYR A 168 -5.25 -5.26 -14.11
N ALA A 169 -4.21 -4.52 -14.49
CA ALA A 169 -2.93 -5.09 -14.89
C ALA A 169 -2.31 -5.88 -13.74
N TRP A 170 -2.25 -7.20 -13.89
CA TRP A 170 -1.69 -8.11 -12.91
C TRP A 170 -0.98 -9.27 -13.58
N ARG A 171 0.23 -9.54 -13.13
CA ARG A 171 1.08 -10.59 -13.72
C ARG A 171 0.85 -11.97 -13.07
N GLY A 172 0.18 -12.01 -11.92
CA GLY A 172 -0.21 -13.26 -11.27
C GLY A 172 0.94 -14.02 -10.60
N VAL A 173 2.09 -13.38 -10.40
CA VAL A 173 3.27 -14.03 -9.81
C VAL A 173 3.56 -13.37 -8.45
N PRO A 174 3.24 -14.03 -7.31
CA PRO A 174 3.74 -13.56 -6.01
C PRO A 174 5.28 -13.59 -6.01
N PRO A 175 5.95 -12.78 -5.17
CA PRO A 175 7.40 -12.81 -5.07
C PRO A 175 7.86 -14.23 -4.76
N LYS A 176 8.93 -14.62 -5.43
CA LYS A 176 9.64 -15.84 -5.04
C LYS A 176 10.26 -15.59 -3.67
N ALA A 177 9.96 -16.47 -2.73
CA ALA A 177 10.63 -16.53 -1.45
C ALA A 177 12.14 -16.68 -1.62
#